data_806492aa95eec3a46cfa2b85e09ac110
#
_entry.id   806492aa95eec3a46cfa2b85e09ac110
#
_cell.length_a   1.000
_cell.length_b   1.000
_cell.length_c   1.000
_cell.angle_alpha   90.00
_cell.angle_beta   90.00
_cell.angle_gamma   90.00
#
_symmetry.space_group_name_H-M   'P 1'
#
loop_
_entity.id
_entity.type
_entity.pdbx_description
1 polymer ?
#
loop_
_entity_poly.entity_id
_entity_poly.type
_entity_poly.pdbx_seq_one_letter_code
_entity_poly.pdbx_strand_id
1 'polypeptide(L)'
;MIKESYLKRLSTLKDRIFRAALYSTISIFITKILSLVLLEVLIERAFGEKLNLLALAADVLIPALLMFFMVILIKRPSKKNLNIVIMETMKVAYKKENTDIYEIKMRVKKSFAMKTVLSLMYVFSALATFGAIYWVLKSFNFPVISIIIDIIFIALILFAGTAVSKRAQELTMEDEKEGFLSFLSDVFFLPVQGLGRWILNTWKQYNAIAAFFNALIDMPFSAFVEFLEKWRYFIKEHKEKMR
;
A
#
# COMPACT_ATOMS: atom_id res chain seq x y z
N MET A 1 -20.54 24.47 16.31
CA MET A 1 -21.01 23.48 15.33
C MET A 1 -19.92 23.08 14.30
N ILE A 2 -19.42 23.96 13.39
CA ILE A 2 -18.35 23.59 12.39
C ILE A 2 -17.08 23.12 13.09
N LYS A 3 -16.58 23.90 14.08
CA LYS A 3 -15.38 23.57 14.86
C LYS A 3 -15.49 22.21 15.57
N GLU A 4 -16.61 21.93 16.19
CA GLU A 4 -16.84 20.66 16.89
C GLU A 4 -16.91 19.48 15.93
N SER A 5 -17.60 19.64 14.80
CA SER A 5 -17.66 18.63 13.76
C SER A 5 -16.29 18.31 13.18
N TYR A 6 -15.46 19.33 12.95
CA TYR A 6 -14.09 19.16 12.49
C TYR A 6 -13.22 18.43 13.53
N LEU A 7 -13.27 18.83 14.80
CA LEU A 7 -12.51 18.19 15.87
C LEU A 7 -12.92 16.72 16.07
N LYS A 8 -14.22 16.42 15.97
CA LYS A 8 -14.72 15.05 16.02
C LYS A 8 -14.20 14.20 14.84
N ARG A 9 -14.21 14.75 13.61
CA ARG A 9 -13.63 14.07 12.44
C ARG A 9 -12.12 13.88 12.58
N LEU A 10 -11.41 14.86 13.11
CA LEU A 10 -9.97 14.79 13.35
C LEU A 10 -9.61 13.71 14.39
N SER A 11 -10.35 13.60 15.49
CA SER A 11 -10.14 12.53 16.47
C SER A 11 -10.39 11.15 15.87
N THR A 12 -11.49 10.99 15.14
CA THR A 12 -11.81 9.74 14.42
C THR A 12 -10.73 9.37 13.39
N LEU A 13 -10.18 10.37 12.70
CA LEU A 13 -9.10 10.15 11.73
C LEU A 13 -7.82 9.69 12.44
N LYS A 14 -7.46 10.31 13.57
CA LYS A 14 -6.29 9.89 14.38
C LYS A 14 -6.41 8.42 14.82
N ASP A 15 -7.56 8.02 15.33
CA ASP A 15 -7.81 6.66 15.79
C ASP A 15 -7.78 5.65 14.64
N ARG A 16 -8.27 6.05 13.46
CA ARG A 16 -8.20 5.22 12.25
C ARG A 16 -6.76 5.05 11.77
N ILE A 17 -5.97 6.12 11.74
CA ILE A 17 -4.56 6.07 11.34
C ILE A 17 -3.78 5.20 12.32
N PHE A 18 -3.97 5.38 13.63
CA PHE A 18 -3.28 4.60 14.65
C PHE A 18 -3.62 3.10 14.53
N ARG A 19 -4.90 2.75 14.39
CA ARG A 19 -5.30 1.36 14.16
C ARG A 19 -4.73 0.79 12.86
N ALA A 20 -4.77 1.57 11.78
CA ALA A 20 -4.16 1.17 10.51
C ALA A 20 -2.65 0.92 10.66
N ALA A 21 -1.93 1.77 11.40
CA ALA A 21 -0.52 1.56 11.73
C ALA A 21 -0.29 0.24 12.45
N LEU A 22 -1.02 0.03 13.53
CA LEU A 22 -0.87 -1.16 14.36
C LEU A 22 -1.15 -2.44 13.56
N TYR A 23 -2.29 -2.51 12.89
CA TYR A 23 -2.66 -3.69 12.10
C TYR A 23 -1.72 -3.94 10.93
N SER A 24 -1.30 -2.90 10.21
CA SER A 24 -0.37 -3.06 9.09
C SER A 24 1.02 -3.48 9.56
N THR A 25 1.51 -2.96 10.69
CA THR A 25 2.79 -3.36 11.30
C THR A 25 2.76 -4.83 11.72
N ILE A 26 1.70 -5.26 12.41
CA ILE A 26 1.53 -6.67 12.81
C ILE A 26 1.42 -7.57 11.58
N SER A 27 0.65 -7.17 10.58
CA SER A 27 0.49 -7.93 9.33
C SER A 27 1.82 -8.11 8.61
N ILE A 28 2.61 -7.05 8.46
CA ILE A 28 3.93 -7.11 7.83
C ILE A 28 4.88 -7.99 8.64
N PHE A 29 4.88 -7.88 9.95
CA PHE A 29 5.70 -8.70 10.83
C PHE A 29 5.39 -10.20 10.65
N ILE A 30 4.12 -10.58 10.68
CA ILE A 30 3.68 -11.97 10.49
C ILE A 30 4.02 -12.45 9.07
N THR A 31 3.76 -11.63 8.05
CA THR A 31 4.05 -11.98 6.66
C THR A 31 5.54 -12.16 6.43
N LYS A 32 6.38 -11.32 7.06
CA LYS A 32 7.83 -11.43 6.94
C LYS A 32 8.37 -12.69 7.64
N ILE A 33 7.85 -13.05 8.82
CA ILE A 33 8.19 -14.33 9.47
C ILE A 33 7.82 -15.49 8.56
N LEU A 34 6.63 -15.46 7.95
CA LEU A 34 6.18 -16.51 7.04
C LEU A 34 7.07 -16.61 5.81
N SER A 35 7.43 -15.45 5.20
CA SER A 35 8.38 -15.38 4.08
C SER A 35 9.74 -15.93 4.45
N LEU A 36 10.26 -15.55 5.60
CA LEU A 36 11.55 -16.02 6.10
C LEU A 36 11.58 -17.56 6.22
N VAL A 37 10.56 -18.15 6.86
CA VAL A 37 10.51 -19.60 7.08
C VAL A 37 10.27 -20.37 5.78
N LEU A 38 9.35 -19.88 4.92
CA LEU A 38 8.93 -20.63 3.72
C LEU A 38 9.83 -20.41 2.51
N LEU A 39 10.48 -19.25 2.40
CA LEU A 39 11.26 -18.90 1.22
C LEU A 39 12.74 -18.75 1.56
N GLU A 40 13.09 -17.83 2.46
CA GLU A 40 14.46 -17.41 2.67
C GLU A 40 15.31 -18.52 3.26
N VAL A 41 14.90 -19.12 4.38
CA VAL A 41 15.66 -20.22 5.03
C VAL A 41 15.79 -21.43 4.12
N LEU A 42 14.75 -21.77 3.34
CA LEU A 42 14.81 -22.92 2.42
C LEU A 42 15.79 -22.65 1.28
N ILE A 43 15.73 -21.46 0.68
CA ILE A 43 16.57 -21.10 -0.45
C ILE A 43 18.03 -20.93 0.01
N GLU A 44 18.27 -20.22 1.13
CA GLU A 44 19.62 -20.04 1.67
C GLU A 44 20.31 -21.38 2.00
N ARG A 45 19.57 -22.32 2.58
CA ARG A 45 20.09 -23.68 2.80
C ARG A 45 20.42 -24.39 1.49
N ALA A 46 19.58 -24.23 0.46
CA ALA A 46 19.83 -24.85 -0.85
C ALA A 46 21.09 -24.28 -1.53
N PHE A 47 21.41 -23.02 -1.29
CA PHE A 47 22.64 -22.36 -1.78
C PHE A 47 23.86 -22.51 -0.84
N GLY A 48 23.70 -23.21 0.30
CA GLY A 48 24.80 -23.46 1.24
C GLY A 48 25.23 -22.22 2.04
N GLU A 49 24.41 -21.19 2.12
CA GLU A 49 24.71 -20.00 2.89
C GLU A 49 24.58 -20.28 4.41
N LYS A 50 25.46 -19.65 5.22
CA LYS A 50 25.42 -19.80 6.67
C LYS A 50 24.35 -18.88 7.25
N LEU A 51 23.39 -19.47 7.95
CA LEU A 51 22.36 -18.74 8.68
C LEU A 51 22.97 -17.93 9.83
N ASN A 52 22.84 -16.61 9.78
CA ASN A 52 23.22 -15.73 10.87
C ASN A 52 21.96 -15.30 11.63
N LEU A 53 21.81 -15.75 12.86
CA LEU A 53 20.62 -15.49 13.68
C LEU A 53 20.34 -13.99 13.87
N LEU A 54 21.41 -13.19 13.95
CA LEU A 54 21.28 -11.74 14.12
C LEU A 54 20.79 -11.06 12.83
N ALA A 55 21.26 -11.53 11.66
CA ALA A 55 20.76 -11.07 10.37
C ALA A 55 19.29 -11.46 10.18
N LEU A 56 18.90 -12.69 10.53
CA LEU A 56 17.51 -13.15 10.47
C LEU A 56 16.57 -12.35 11.37
N ALA A 57 17.02 -12.01 12.60
CA ALA A 57 16.22 -11.16 13.49
C ALA A 57 16.05 -9.74 12.93
N ALA A 58 17.13 -9.15 12.39
CA ALA A 58 17.10 -7.84 11.76
C ALA A 58 16.21 -7.83 10.52
N ASP A 59 16.26 -8.88 9.71
CA ASP A 59 15.48 -9.08 8.50
C ASP A 59 13.95 -9.02 8.76
N VAL A 60 13.49 -9.59 9.87
CA VAL A 60 12.08 -9.51 10.28
C VAL A 60 11.72 -8.15 10.89
N LEU A 61 12.64 -7.57 11.67
CA LEU A 61 12.35 -6.34 12.41
C LEU A 61 12.40 -5.09 11.54
N ILE A 62 13.32 -5.01 10.56
CA ILE A 62 13.50 -3.81 9.73
C ILE A 62 12.22 -3.42 8.98
N PRO A 63 11.55 -4.30 8.22
CA PRO A 63 10.31 -3.95 7.54
C PRO A 63 9.18 -3.56 8.49
N ALA A 64 9.05 -4.27 9.63
CA ALA A 64 8.02 -3.96 10.62
C ALA A 64 8.23 -2.58 11.27
N LEU A 65 9.46 -2.27 11.67
CA LEU A 65 9.82 -0.95 12.21
C LEU A 65 9.65 0.16 11.18
N LEU A 66 10.05 -0.10 9.93
CA LEU A 66 9.90 0.87 8.83
C LEU A 66 8.43 1.22 8.62
N MET A 67 7.52 0.23 8.63
CA MET A 67 6.08 0.50 8.54
C MET A 67 5.57 1.30 9.73
N PHE A 68 5.97 0.94 10.94
CA PHE A 68 5.58 1.64 12.15
C PHE A 68 6.00 3.11 12.11
N PHE A 69 7.27 3.38 11.77
CA PHE A 69 7.77 4.75 11.63
C PHE A 69 7.09 5.51 10.49
N MET A 70 6.89 4.87 9.34
CA MET A 70 6.20 5.50 8.21
C MET A 70 4.83 6.05 8.62
N VAL A 71 4.06 5.29 9.39
CA VAL A 71 2.71 5.73 9.78
C VAL A 71 2.73 6.75 10.92
N ILE A 72 3.66 6.66 11.86
CA ILE A 72 3.82 7.67 12.94
C ILE A 72 4.25 9.02 12.37
N LEU A 73 5.13 9.02 11.37
CA LEU A 73 5.66 10.22 10.72
C LEU A 73 4.63 10.90 9.79
N ILE A 74 3.45 10.31 9.57
CA ILE A 74 2.41 10.96 8.78
C ILE A 74 2.02 12.28 9.44
N LYS A 75 2.21 13.35 8.68
CA LYS A 75 1.85 14.70 9.11
C LYS A 75 0.35 14.78 9.38
N ARG A 76 0.02 15.31 10.54
CA ARG A 76 -1.37 15.51 10.98
C ARG A 76 -1.79 16.95 10.71
N PRO A 77 -3.07 17.21 10.38
CA PRO A 77 -3.56 18.56 10.19
C PRO A 77 -3.25 19.45 11.41
N SER A 78 -2.71 20.63 11.14
CA SER A 78 -2.30 21.60 12.17
C SER A 78 -3.49 22.38 12.75
N LYS A 79 -3.27 23.15 13.84
CA LYS A 79 -4.27 24.10 14.34
C LYS A 79 -4.55 25.22 13.33
N LYS A 80 -3.58 25.58 12.47
CA LYS A 80 -3.76 26.58 11.41
C LYS A 80 -4.76 26.07 10.36
N ASN A 81 -4.70 24.79 10.01
CA ASN A 81 -5.62 24.17 9.07
C ASN A 81 -7.09 24.29 9.56
N LEU A 82 -7.35 24.18 10.87
CA LEU A 82 -8.69 24.37 11.42
C LEU A 82 -9.24 25.76 11.08
N ASN A 83 -8.43 26.81 11.24
CA ASN A 83 -8.86 28.18 10.95
C ASN A 83 -9.12 28.37 9.45
N ILE A 84 -8.29 27.79 8.57
CA ILE A 84 -8.47 27.81 7.13
C ILE A 84 -9.78 27.12 6.73
N VAL A 85 -10.03 25.92 7.26
CA VAL A 85 -11.29 25.19 7.01
C VAL A 85 -12.51 25.96 7.47
N ILE A 86 -12.46 26.62 8.65
CA ILE A 86 -13.56 27.45 9.14
C ILE A 86 -13.79 28.64 8.20
N MET A 87 -12.71 29.35 7.82
CA MET A 87 -12.83 30.50 6.91
C MET A 87 -13.39 30.12 5.55
N GLU A 88 -12.89 29.03 4.94
CA GLU A 88 -13.37 28.56 3.63
C GLU A 88 -14.82 28.08 3.71
N THR A 89 -15.20 27.36 4.77
CA THR A 89 -16.60 26.96 4.98
C THR A 89 -17.52 28.17 5.15
N MET A 90 -17.08 29.20 5.88
CA MET A 90 -17.83 30.46 6.01
C MET A 90 -17.95 31.17 4.68
N LYS A 91 -16.87 31.27 3.89
CA LYS A 91 -16.93 31.87 2.55
C LYS A 91 -17.97 31.18 1.67
N VAL A 92 -17.94 29.84 1.62
CA VAL A 92 -18.91 29.06 0.83
C VAL A 92 -20.33 29.23 1.33
N ALA A 93 -20.54 29.27 2.66
CA ALA A 93 -21.88 29.37 3.26
C ALA A 93 -22.50 30.78 3.14
N TYR A 94 -21.69 31.83 3.19
CA TYR A 94 -22.18 33.23 3.24
C TYR A 94 -21.90 34.02 1.94
N LYS A 95 -21.11 33.52 1.00
CA LYS A 95 -20.83 34.19 -0.27
C LYS A 95 -21.93 33.88 -1.27
N LYS A 96 -22.70 34.92 -1.64
CA LYS A 96 -23.79 34.81 -2.62
C LYS A 96 -23.30 34.61 -4.06
N GLU A 97 -22.06 34.99 -4.37
CA GLU A 97 -21.46 34.85 -5.70
C GLU A 97 -20.01 34.40 -5.58
N ASN A 98 -19.68 33.24 -6.19
CA ASN A 98 -18.32 32.78 -6.32
C ASN A 98 -17.63 33.55 -7.46
N THR A 99 -16.85 34.56 -7.12
CA THR A 99 -15.95 35.28 -8.04
C THR A 99 -14.56 34.65 -8.09
N ASP A 100 -14.34 33.48 -7.52
CA ASP A 100 -13.03 32.85 -7.56
C ASP A 100 -12.81 32.27 -8.98
N ILE A 101 -11.89 32.87 -9.72
CA ILE A 101 -11.46 32.40 -11.05
C ILE A 101 -10.58 31.18 -10.83
N TYR A 102 -11.08 30.02 -11.19
CA TYR A 102 -10.30 28.79 -11.16
C TYR A 102 -9.52 28.64 -12.47
N GLU A 103 -8.20 28.75 -12.42
CA GLU A 103 -7.34 28.43 -13.55
C GLU A 103 -7.24 26.91 -13.72
N ILE A 104 -7.89 26.37 -14.74
CA ILE A 104 -7.72 24.98 -15.14
C ILE A 104 -6.43 24.85 -15.93
N LYS A 105 -5.36 24.41 -15.28
CA LYS A 105 -4.10 24.12 -15.97
C LYS A 105 -4.28 22.88 -16.85
N MET A 106 -4.46 23.09 -18.16
CA MET A 106 -4.46 21.99 -19.12
C MET A 106 -3.08 21.31 -19.15
N ARG A 107 -3.06 19.98 -19.18
CA ARG A 107 -1.81 19.24 -19.35
C ARG A 107 -1.22 19.51 -20.74
N VAL A 108 -0.21 20.33 -20.78
CA VAL A 108 0.58 20.55 -21.99
C VAL A 108 1.31 19.26 -22.34
N LYS A 109 1.23 18.81 -23.60
CA LYS A 109 1.98 17.64 -24.08
C LYS A 109 3.48 17.93 -23.92
N LYS A 110 4.15 17.20 -23.04
CA LYS A 110 5.62 17.35 -22.85
C LYS A 110 6.35 17.01 -24.15
N SER A 111 7.32 17.84 -24.53
CA SER A 111 8.21 17.59 -25.66
C SER A 111 8.92 16.24 -25.50
N PHE A 112 9.30 15.62 -26.61
CA PHE A 112 10.08 14.36 -26.60
C PHE A 112 11.35 14.50 -25.76
N ALA A 113 12.13 15.57 -25.95
CA ALA A 113 13.31 15.85 -25.15
C ALA A 113 13.03 15.90 -23.64
N MET A 114 11.94 16.56 -23.23
CA MET A 114 11.53 16.62 -21.82
C MET A 114 11.18 15.24 -21.25
N LYS A 115 10.53 14.39 -22.06
CA LYS A 115 10.21 13.01 -21.64
C LYS A 115 11.48 12.19 -21.45
N THR A 116 12.45 12.31 -22.34
CA THR A 116 13.74 11.62 -22.28
C THR A 116 14.52 12.02 -21.04
N VAL A 117 14.63 13.32 -20.76
CA VAL A 117 15.32 13.84 -19.56
C VAL A 117 14.64 13.30 -18.28
N LEU A 118 13.32 13.37 -18.19
CA LEU A 118 12.59 12.85 -17.03
C LEU A 118 12.77 11.32 -16.87
N SER A 119 12.80 10.58 -17.97
CA SER A 119 13.06 9.13 -17.94
C SER A 119 14.47 8.82 -17.44
N LEU A 120 15.48 9.55 -17.91
CA LEU A 120 16.87 9.39 -17.45
C LEU A 120 17.01 9.73 -15.95
N MET A 121 16.39 10.81 -15.50
CA MET A 121 16.36 11.17 -14.08
C MET A 121 15.71 10.06 -13.25
N TYR A 122 14.61 9.49 -13.71
CA TYR A 122 13.95 8.40 -13.02
C TYR A 122 14.84 7.14 -12.92
N VAL A 123 15.50 6.76 -14.02
CA VAL A 123 16.42 5.61 -14.04
C VAL A 123 17.61 5.85 -13.11
N PHE A 124 18.21 7.05 -13.15
CA PHE A 124 19.30 7.41 -12.25
C PHE A 124 18.87 7.35 -10.77
N SER A 125 17.72 7.94 -10.47
CA SER A 125 17.14 7.90 -9.14
C SER A 125 16.86 6.45 -8.68
N ALA A 126 16.35 5.58 -9.55
CA ALA A 126 16.11 4.18 -9.25
C ALA A 126 17.43 3.45 -8.91
N LEU A 127 18.45 3.61 -9.75
CA LEU A 127 19.76 3.00 -9.51
C LEU A 127 20.38 3.48 -8.20
N ALA A 128 20.32 4.78 -7.92
CA ALA A 128 20.84 5.36 -6.68
C ALA A 128 20.10 4.81 -5.45
N THR A 129 18.78 4.76 -5.51
CA THR A 129 17.96 4.32 -4.36
C THR A 129 18.11 2.83 -4.10
N PHE A 130 17.95 1.98 -5.12
CA PHE A 130 18.10 0.53 -4.94
C PHE A 130 19.55 0.16 -4.62
N GLY A 131 20.54 0.86 -5.21
CA GLY A 131 21.94 0.70 -4.86
C GLY A 131 22.24 1.07 -3.40
N ALA A 132 21.66 2.14 -2.90
CA ALA A 132 21.78 2.55 -1.50
C ALA A 132 21.16 1.52 -0.55
N ILE A 133 19.95 1.04 -0.85
CA ILE A 133 19.28 -0.01 -0.05
C ILE A 133 20.14 -1.29 -0.04
N TYR A 134 20.59 -1.73 -1.21
CA TYR A 134 21.48 -2.89 -1.33
C TYR A 134 22.75 -2.73 -0.49
N TRP A 135 23.42 -1.58 -0.62
CA TRP A 135 24.67 -1.30 0.10
C TRP A 135 24.45 -1.33 1.62
N VAL A 136 23.38 -0.71 2.11
CA VAL A 136 23.03 -0.71 3.54
C VAL A 136 22.80 -2.13 4.03
N LEU A 137 21.93 -2.90 3.39
CA LEU A 137 21.61 -4.26 3.81
C LEU A 137 22.83 -5.18 3.72
N LYS A 138 23.65 -5.03 2.68
CA LYS A 138 24.90 -5.79 2.54
C LYS A 138 25.90 -5.47 3.64
N SER A 139 25.95 -4.24 4.14
CA SER A 139 26.80 -3.84 5.28
C SER A 139 26.41 -4.56 6.59
N PHE A 140 25.17 -5.00 6.69
CA PHE A 140 24.69 -5.84 7.81
C PHE A 140 24.86 -7.35 7.55
N ASN A 141 25.63 -7.74 6.52
CA ASN A 141 25.85 -9.13 6.11
C ASN A 141 24.58 -9.91 5.75
N PHE A 142 23.57 -9.24 5.19
CA PHE A 142 22.38 -9.93 4.68
C PHE A 142 22.73 -10.78 3.45
N PRO A 143 22.16 -12.00 3.33
CA PRO A 143 22.24 -12.80 2.12
C PRO A 143 21.56 -12.07 0.95
N VAL A 144 22.01 -12.34 -0.28
CA VAL A 144 21.49 -11.65 -1.47
C VAL A 144 20.00 -11.90 -1.68
N ILE A 145 19.52 -13.08 -1.32
CA ILE A 145 18.12 -13.47 -1.45
C ILE A 145 17.25 -12.67 -0.48
N SER A 146 17.66 -12.57 0.78
CA SER A 146 16.97 -11.74 1.78
C SER A 146 16.94 -10.27 1.35
N ILE A 147 18.04 -9.73 0.77
CA ILE A 147 18.07 -8.35 0.26
C ILE A 147 17.01 -8.14 -0.81
N ILE A 148 16.83 -9.08 -1.76
CA ILE A 148 15.83 -8.96 -2.81
C ILE A 148 14.42 -8.96 -2.23
N ILE A 149 14.15 -9.85 -1.28
CA ILE A 149 12.85 -9.94 -0.60
C ILE A 149 12.58 -8.69 0.21
N ASP A 150 13.58 -8.17 0.94
CA ASP A 150 13.46 -6.93 1.70
C ASP A 150 13.19 -5.71 0.80
N ILE A 151 13.82 -5.62 -0.35
CA ILE A 151 13.51 -4.56 -1.33
C ILE A 151 12.03 -4.60 -1.74
N ILE A 152 11.47 -5.80 -1.94
CA ILE A 152 10.04 -5.98 -2.24
C ILE A 152 9.18 -5.50 -1.06
N PHE A 153 9.51 -5.90 0.17
CA PHE A 153 8.79 -5.47 1.37
C PHE A 153 8.87 -3.95 1.57
N ILE A 154 10.06 -3.35 1.44
CA ILE A 154 10.26 -1.91 1.52
C ILE A 154 9.42 -1.17 0.46
N ALA A 155 9.37 -1.68 -0.76
CA ALA A 155 8.57 -1.10 -1.83
C ALA A 155 7.06 -1.14 -1.51
N LEU A 156 6.56 -2.26 -1.00
CA LEU A 156 5.16 -2.39 -0.59
C LEU A 156 4.83 -1.49 0.61
N ILE A 157 5.73 -1.38 1.58
CA ILE A 157 5.58 -0.52 2.76
C ILE A 157 5.50 0.95 2.35
N LEU A 158 6.42 1.42 1.52
CA LEU A 158 6.44 2.80 1.05
C LEU A 158 5.18 3.11 0.23
N PHE A 159 4.72 2.19 -0.60
CA PHE A 159 3.47 2.35 -1.34
C PHE A 159 2.25 2.41 -0.39
N ALA A 160 2.17 1.50 0.57
CA ALA A 160 1.10 1.50 1.57
C ALA A 160 1.11 2.77 2.43
N GLY A 161 2.30 3.21 2.87
CA GLY A 161 2.49 4.45 3.63
C GLY A 161 1.99 5.68 2.88
N THR A 162 2.23 5.78 1.57
CA THR A 162 1.69 6.89 0.76
C THR A 162 0.17 6.86 0.67
N ALA A 163 -0.44 5.68 0.60
CA ALA A 163 -1.91 5.54 0.59
C ALA A 163 -2.52 6.00 1.93
N VAL A 164 -1.89 5.67 3.06
CA VAL A 164 -2.31 6.12 4.39
C VAL A 164 -2.07 7.63 4.55
N SER A 165 -0.94 8.15 4.07
CA SER A 165 -0.63 9.59 4.10
C SER A 165 -1.65 10.41 3.31
N LYS A 166 -2.04 9.98 2.12
CA LYS A 166 -3.09 10.65 1.33
C LYS A 166 -4.42 10.71 2.07
N ARG A 167 -4.83 9.63 2.74
CA ARG A 167 -6.03 9.64 3.58
C ARG A 167 -5.93 10.57 4.78
N ALA A 168 -4.73 10.69 5.37
CA ALA A 168 -4.50 11.62 6.47
C ALA A 168 -4.61 13.09 6.03
N GLN A 169 -4.27 13.38 4.77
CA GLN A 169 -4.32 14.72 4.17
C GLN A 169 -5.72 15.13 3.67
N GLU A 170 -6.72 14.24 3.65
CA GLU A 170 -8.09 14.55 3.21
C GLU A 170 -8.73 15.72 3.97
N LEU A 171 -8.31 15.99 5.20
CA LEU A 171 -8.78 17.11 6.01
C LEU A 171 -7.83 18.33 5.99
N THR A 172 -6.79 18.29 5.16
CA THR A 172 -5.76 19.35 5.08
C THR A 172 -6.07 20.26 3.90
N MET A 173 -6.29 21.54 4.18
CA MET A 173 -6.42 22.62 3.18
C MET A 173 -5.18 23.53 3.15
N GLU A 174 -4.19 23.23 3.98
CA GLU A 174 -2.96 24.01 4.06
C GLU A 174 -2.04 23.58 2.92
N ASP A 175 -1.66 24.53 2.05
CA ASP A 175 -0.64 24.32 1.01
C ASP A 175 0.71 24.11 1.68
N GLU A 176 1.21 22.90 1.66
CA GLU A 176 2.58 22.61 2.11
C GLU A 176 3.56 23.25 1.13
N LYS A 177 4.38 24.17 1.65
CA LYS A 177 5.51 24.66 0.89
C LYS A 177 6.48 23.50 0.65
N GLU A 178 6.56 23.03 -0.58
CA GLU A 178 7.52 22.03 -1.00
C GLU A 178 8.94 22.58 -0.79
N GLY A 179 9.63 22.11 0.23
CA GLY A 179 11.03 22.40 0.45
C GLY A 179 11.92 21.55 -0.45
N PHE A 180 13.16 21.98 -0.68
CA PHE A 180 14.15 21.20 -1.44
C PHE A 180 14.34 19.78 -0.90
N LEU A 181 14.31 19.60 0.42
CA LEU A 181 14.40 18.29 1.07
C LEU A 181 13.19 17.40 0.76
N SER A 182 11.99 17.97 0.67
CA SER A 182 10.78 17.25 0.27
C SER A 182 10.90 16.76 -1.17
N PHE A 183 11.32 17.64 -2.07
CA PHE A 183 11.58 17.28 -3.47
C PHE A 183 12.62 16.16 -3.59
N LEU A 184 13.74 16.25 -2.86
CA LEU A 184 14.78 15.22 -2.88
C LEU A 184 14.24 13.86 -2.38
N SER A 185 13.50 13.88 -1.27
CA SER A 185 12.84 12.67 -0.74
C SER A 185 11.88 12.06 -1.76
N ASP A 186 11.08 12.89 -2.44
CA ASP A 186 10.12 12.42 -3.43
C ASP A 186 10.83 11.77 -4.62
N VAL A 187 11.93 12.36 -5.09
CA VAL A 187 12.74 11.81 -6.18
C VAL A 187 13.28 10.42 -5.82
N PHE A 188 13.78 10.23 -4.60
CA PHE A 188 14.30 8.92 -4.16
C PHE A 188 13.21 7.90 -3.85
N PHE A 189 12.08 8.31 -3.30
CA PHE A 189 10.99 7.38 -2.97
C PHE A 189 10.15 6.98 -4.19
N LEU A 190 10.13 7.78 -5.24
CA LEU A 190 9.30 7.58 -6.43
C LEU A 190 9.56 6.22 -7.13
N PRO A 191 10.81 5.77 -7.38
CA PRO A 191 11.06 4.47 -8.00
C PRO A 191 10.65 3.31 -7.09
N VAL A 192 10.89 3.42 -5.80
CA VAL A 192 10.53 2.36 -4.83
C VAL A 192 9.01 2.23 -4.71
N GLN A 193 8.29 3.36 -4.62
CA GLN A 193 6.82 3.39 -4.67
C GLN A 193 6.28 2.87 -6.02
N GLY A 194 6.98 3.17 -7.11
CA GLY A 194 6.67 2.66 -8.45
C GLY A 194 6.72 1.14 -8.51
N LEU A 195 7.77 0.54 -7.93
CA LEU A 195 7.92 -0.91 -7.79
C LEU A 195 6.78 -1.48 -6.94
N GLY A 196 6.49 -0.90 -5.78
CA GLY A 196 5.40 -1.36 -4.91
C GLY A 196 4.03 -1.32 -5.61
N ARG A 197 3.76 -0.25 -6.37
CA ARG A 197 2.55 -0.13 -7.19
C ARG A 197 2.48 -1.19 -8.28
N TRP A 198 3.59 -1.44 -8.97
CA TRP A 198 3.67 -2.45 -10.01
C TRP A 198 3.42 -3.84 -9.45
N ILE A 199 4.07 -4.21 -8.34
CA ILE A 199 3.87 -5.48 -7.65
C ILE A 199 2.38 -5.65 -7.28
N LEU A 200 1.76 -4.65 -6.64
CA LEU A 200 0.36 -4.73 -6.23
C LEU A 200 -0.60 -4.86 -7.41
N ASN A 201 -0.35 -4.13 -8.51
CA ASN A 201 -1.19 -4.22 -9.71
C ASN A 201 -1.05 -5.57 -10.39
N THR A 202 0.17 -6.10 -10.45
CA THR A 202 0.43 -7.45 -10.99
C THR A 202 -0.25 -8.50 -10.13
N TRP A 203 -0.13 -8.38 -8.80
CA TRP A 203 -0.80 -9.29 -7.86
C TRP A 203 -2.33 -9.29 -8.01
N LYS A 204 -2.95 -8.15 -8.27
CA LYS A 204 -4.40 -8.07 -8.54
C LYS A 204 -4.82 -8.85 -9.78
N GLN A 205 -3.96 -8.95 -10.78
CA GLN A 205 -4.21 -9.77 -11.97
C GLN A 205 -4.15 -11.27 -11.64
N TYR A 206 -3.26 -11.69 -10.74
CA TYR A 206 -3.21 -13.08 -10.25
C TYR A 206 -4.41 -13.46 -9.38
N ASN A 207 -5.08 -12.52 -8.72
CA ASN A 207 -6.34 -12.79 -8.03
C ASN A 207 -7.44 -13.26 -8.99
N ALA A 208 -7.42 -12.85 -10.26
CA ALA A 208 -8.33 -13.38 -11.28
C ALA A 208 -8.07 -14.87 -11.57
N ILE A 209 -6.80 -15.29 -11.53
CA ILE A 209 -6.40 -16.70 -11.68
C ILE A 209 -6.83 -17.50 -10.44
N ALA A 210 -6.64 -16.98 -9.24
CA ALA A 210 -7.13 -17.61 -8.01
C ALA A 210 -8.66 -17.74 -8.00
N ALA A 211 -9.39 -16.72 -8.46
CA ALA A 211 -10.83 -16.76 -8.63
C ALA A 211 -11.26 -17.82 -9.67
N PHE A 212 -10.50 -17.97 -10.75
CA PHE A 212 -10.72 -19.02 -11.75
C PHE A 212 -10.53 -20.41 -11.16
N PHE A 213 -9.44 -20.65 -10.39
CA PHE A 213 -9.23 -21.93 -9.71
C PHE A 213 -10.30 -22.22 -8.66
N ASN A 214 -10.73 -21.22 -7.89
CA ASN A 214 -11.84 -21.38 -6.95
C ASN A 214 -13.12 -21.77 -7.68
N ALA A 215 -13.46 -21.08 -8.79
CA ALA A 215 -14.62 -21.44 -9.61
C ALA A 215 -14.51 -22.87 -10.17
N LEU A 216 -13.32 -23.29 -10.58
CA LEU A 216 -13.08 -24.65 -11.09
C LEU A 216 -13.26 -25.72 -10.00
N ILE A 217 -12.90 -25.43 -8.74
CA ILE A 217 -13.09 -26.31 -7.60
C ILE A 217 -14.57 -26.34 -7.18
N ASP A 218 -15.23 -25.18 -7.19
CA ASP A 218 -16.64 -25.05 -6.79
C ASP A 218 -17.62 -25.67 -7.82
N MET A 219 -17.21 -25.72 -9.11
CA MET A 219 -18.04 -26.25 -10.19
C MET A 219 -18.47 -27.71 -9.99
N PRO A 220 -17.58 -28.67 -9.66
CA PRO A 220 -17.97 -30.06 -9.41
C PRO A 220 -18.84 -30.19 -8.15
N PHE A 221 -18.62 -29.33 -7.15
CA PHE A 221 -19.41 -29.34 -5.92
C PHE A 221 -20.86 -28.87 -6.17
N SER A 222 -21.03 -27.82 -6.94
CA SER A 222 -22.35 -27.31 -7.37
C SER A 222 -23.10 -28.35 -8.21
N ALA A 223 -22.41 -28.99 -9.15
CA ALA A 223 -22.99 -30.05 -9.97
C ALA A 223 -23.44 -31.27 -9.12
N PHE A 224 -22.66 -31.60 -8.10
CA PHE A 224 -23.01 -32.69 -7.17
C PHE A 224 -24.25 -32.32 -6.31
N VAL A 225 -24.32 -31.10 -5.80
CA VAL A 225 -25.49 -30.63 -5.04
C VAL A 225 -26.75 -30.62 -5.93
N GLU A 226 -26.65 -30.14 -7.17
CA GLU A 226 -27.74 -30.14 -8.15
C GLU A 226 -28.19 -31.58 -8.48
N PHE A 227 -27.26 -32.52 -8.61
CA PHE A 227 -27.55 -33.92 -8.79
C PHE A 227 -28.33 -34.50 -7.60
N LEU A 228 -27.92 -34.20 -6.36
CA LEU A 228 -28.60 -34.66 -5.14
C LEU A 228 -30.02 -34.10 -5.04
N GLU A 229 -30.24 -32.84 -5.43
CA GLU A 229 -31.58 -32.25 -5.47
C GLU A 229 -32.47 -32.92 -6.50
N LYS A 230 -32.00 -33.15 -7.72
CA LYS A 230 -32.73 -33.88 -8.77
C LYS A 230 -33.05 -35.31 -8.34
N TRP A 231 -32.11 -35.99 -7.69
CA TRP A 231 -32.31 -37.34 -7.11
C TRP A 231 -33.42 -37.33 -6.06
N ARG A 232 -33.39 -36.35 -5.15
CA ARG A 232 -34.41 -36.19 -4.12
C ARG A 232 -35.82 -36.00 -4.72
N TYR A 233 -35.95 -35.17 -5.77
CA TYR A 233 -37.18 -34.96 -6.49
C TYR A 233 -37.66 -36.25 -7.18
N PHE A 234 -36.77 -36.96 -7.83
CA PHE A 234 -37.09 -38.25 -8.47
C PHE A 234 -37.64 -39.28 -7.49
N ILE A 235 -36.97 -39.44 -6.34
CA ILE A 235 -37.44 -40.38 -5.30
C ILE A 235 -38.80 -39.96 -4.78
N LYS A 236 -39.06 -38.69 -4.56
CA LYS A 236 -40.34 -38.19 -4.04
C LYS A 236 -41.47 -38.46 -5.03
N GLU A 237 -41.26 -38.18 -6.30
CA GLU A 237 -42.23 -38.40 -7.38
C GLU A 237 -42.58 -39.92 -7.53
N HIS A 238 -41.56 -40.77 -7.48
CA HIS A 238 -41.79 -42.24 -7.54
C HIS A 238 -42.52 -42.76 -6.32
N LYS A 239 -42.27 -42.23 -5.13
CA LYS A 239 -42.97 -42.60 -3.92
C LYS A 239 -44.46 -42.16 -3.94
N GLU A 240 -44.78 -41.04 -4.55
CA GLU A 240 -46.17 -40.58 -4.74
C GLU A 240 -46.91 -41.42 -5.76
N LYS A 241 -46.24 -41.96 -6.78
CA LYS A 241 -46.86 -42.85 -7.82
C LYS A 241 -47.05 -44.27 -7.35
N MET A 242 -46.43 -44.69 -6.25
CA MET A 242 -46.59 -46.05 -5.66
C MET A 242 -47.60 -46.08 -4.50
N ARG A 243 -48.24 -44.97 -4.21
CA ARG A 243 -49.28 -44.82 -3.20
C ARG A 243 -50.64 -44.58 -3.82
#